data_a0f93eebc2a2fe6c64e00a5f81d3f020
#
_entry.id   a0f93eebc2a2fe6c64e00a5f81d3f020
#
_cell.length_a   1.000
_cell.length_b   1.000
_cell.length_c   1.000
_cell.angle_alpha   90.00
_cell.angle_beta   90.00
_cell.angle_gamma   90.00
#
_symmetry.space_group_name_H-M   'P 1'
#
loop_
_entity.id
_entity.type
_entity.pdbx_description
1 polymer ?
#
loop_
_entity_poly.entity_id
_entity_poly.type
_entity_poly.pdbx_seq_one_letter_code
_entity_poly.pdbx_strand_id
1 'polypeptide(L)'
;MSNAKEVIQDWKQNKGFPYYPEDRKWRDDEFNKLTSFNRDTLLDTQNKIIGQSTHGLTLAWSYMHHAWSIKCGKMKTPMEIWEDEEHLEKGINKILTGTFFTKREAHKITDSDMRAMLRRYSGTQMVSNFRPTAAATLYDIFVDKDSPLEGTEAGTVWDPSMGYGGRLMGAIAAGVNYIGTDPCVPTYAGLEKIRDDYGHKHKSYTLLKQGSETFVPDMNSLDFVFTSPPYLGHEQYGDEEEQSFNKFPQQDQWREGFLLRTIQN
;
A
#
# COMPACT_ATOMS: atom_id res chain seq x y z
N MET A 1 -33.43 -1.86 -20.71
CA MET A 1 -32.54 -1.54 -19.57
C MET A 1 -31.47 -0.58 -20.06
N SER A 2 -30.91 0.30 -19.19
CA SER A 2 -29.76 1.09 -19.61
C SER A 2 -28.55 0.15 -19.79
N ASN A 3 -27.67 0.46 -20.74
CA ASN A 3 -26.46 -0.32 -21.01
C ASN A 3 -25.58 -0.48 -19.74
N ALA A 4 -25.69 0.46 -18.80
CA ALA A 4 -24.99 0.41 -17.50
C ALA A 4 -25.59 -0.66 -16.56
N LYS A 5 -26.90 -0.85 -16.53
CA LYS A 5 -27.54 -1.89 -15.69
C LYS A 5 -27.17 -3.30 -16.12
N GLU A 6 -27.04 -3.54 -17.42
CA GLU A 6 -26.58 -4.80 -17.96
C GLU A 6 -25.12 -5.07 -17.53
N VAL A 7 -24.27 -4.06 -17.56
CA VAL A 7 -22.89 -4.15 -17.06
C VAL A 7 -22.86 -4.46 -15.57
N ILE A 8 -23.66 -3.77 -14.74
CA ILE A 8 -23.75 -4.03 -13.29
C ILE A 8 -24.16 -5.47 -13.03
N GLN A 9 -25.20 -5.93 -13.72
CA GLN A 9 -25.70 -7.28 -13.56
C GLN A 9 -24.63 -8.33 -13.92
N ASP A 10 -23.95 -8.17 -15.06
CA ASP A 10 -22.84 -9.07 -15.45
C ASP A 10 -21.72 -9.09 -14.43
N TRP A 11 -21.30 -7.90 -13.96
CA TRP A 11 -20.21 -7.82 -12.97
C TRP A 11 -20.61 -8.44 -11.64
N LYS A 12 -21.78 -8.12 -11.09
CA LYS A 12 -22.22 -8.66 -9.79
C LYS A 12 -22.48 -10.17 -9.82
N GLN A 13 -22.95 -10.70 -10.95
CA GLN A 13 -23.29 -12.12 -11.06
C GLN A 13 -22.11 -13.01 -11.51
N ASN A 14 -21.27 -12.51 -12.41
CA ASN A 14 -20.29 -13.35 -13.10
C ASN A 14 -18.83 -13.01 -12.77
N LYS A 15 -18.50 -11.75 -12.49
CA LYS A 15 -17.10 -11.31 -12.31
C LYS A 15 -16.75 -10.97 -10.87
N GLY A 16 -17.70 -10.47 -10.09
CA GLY A 16 -17.48 -10.02 -8.72
C GLY A 16 -16.76 -8.67 -8.63
N PHE A 17 -16.34 -8.31 -7.42
CA PHE A 17 -15.57 -7.09 -7.19
C PHE A 17 -14.20 -7.17 -7.88
N PRO A 18 -13.74 -6.11 -8.57
CA PRO A 18 -12.54 -6.14 -9.40
C PRO A 18 -11.24 -6.07 -8.57
N TYR A 19 -11.01 -6.99 -7.67
CA TYR A 19 -9.74 -7.08 -6.94
C TYR A 19 -8.55 -7.26 -7.90
N TYR A 20 -7.35 -6.93 -7.43
CA TYR A 20 -6.15 -7.33 -8.18
C TYR A 20 -5.98 -8.85 -8.11
N PRO A 21 -5.47 -9.49 -9.18
CA PRO A 21 -5.36 -10.94 -9.23
C PRO A 21 -4.49 -11.50 -8.10
N GLU A 22 -4.90 -12.66 -7.57
CA GLU A 22 -4.11 -13.43 -6.59
C GLU A 22 -3.32 -14.57 -7.25
N ASP A 23 -3.45 -14.73 -8.56
CA ASP A 23 -2.76 -15.76 -9.31
C ASP A 23 -1.24 -15.62 -9.17
N ARG A 24 -0.57 -16.71 -8.81
CA ARG A 24 0.86 -16.73 -8.53
C ARG A 24 1.68 -16.27 -9.72
N LYS A 25 1.34 -16.73 -10.92
CA LYS A 25 2.07 -16.35 -12.13
C LYS A 25 1.97 -14.85 -12.39
N TRP A 26 0.76 -14.28 -12.25
CA TRP A 26 0.58 -12.84 -12.41
C TRP A 26 1.38 -12.05 -11.35
N ARG A 27 1.37 -12.49 -10.08
CA ARG A 27 2.16 -11.87 -9.01
C ARG A 27 3.65 -11.94 -9.30
N ASP A 28 4.15 -13.07 -9.77
CA ASP A 28 5.56 -13.24 -10.14
C ASP A 28 5.95 -12.35 -11.33
N ASP A 29 5.09 -12.21 -12.34
CA ASP A 29 5.32 -11.30 -13.46
C ASP A 29 5.38 -9.83 -12.99
N GLU A 30 4.50 -9.41 -12.08
CA GLU A 30 4.53 -8.05 -11.49
C GLU A 30 5.77 -7.84 -10.60
N PHE A 31 6.18 -8.84 -9.84
CA PHE A 31 7.40 -8.78 -9.03
C PHE A 31 8.66 -8.67 -9.90
N ASN A 32 8.73 -9.44 -10.98
CA ASN A 32 9.82 -9.35 -11.95
C ASN A 32 9.90 -7.96 -12.58
N LYS A 33 8.78 -7.33 -12.90
CA LYS A 33 8.75 -5.94 -13.40
C LYS A 33 9.29 -4.94 -12.35
N LEU A 34 9.01 -5.16 -11.06
CA LEU A 34 9.54 -4.33 -9.99
C LEU A 34 11.06 -4.48 -9.84
N THR A 35 11.55 -5.72 -9.78
CA THR A 35 12.97 -6.01 -9.52
C THR A 35 13.87 -5.71 -10.72
N SER A 36 13.36 -5.86 -11.94
CA SER A 36 14.09 -5.53 -13.18
C SER A 36 14.01 -4.06 -13.57
N PHE A 37 13.20 -3.26 -12.89
CA PHE A 37 13.05 -1.84 -13.20
C PHE A 37 14.35 -1.07 -12.89
N ASN A 38 14.88 -0.34 -13.87
CA ASN A 38 16.04 0.51 -13.64
C ASN A 38 15.65 1.76 -12.83
N ARG A 39 15.95 1.74 -11.55
CA ARG A 39 15.61 2.80 -10.59
C ARG A 39 16.44 4.07 -10.78
N ASP A 40 17.60 4.01 -11.43
CA ASP A 40 18.40 5.21 -11.73
C ASP A 40 17.64 6.20 -12.61
N THR A 41 16.70 5.68 -13.43
CA THR A 41 15.83 6.51 -14.26
C THR A 41 14.87 7.39 -13.45
N LEU A 42 14.70 7.12 -12.16
CA LEU A 42 13.87 7.92 -11.25
C LEU A 42 14.65 9.08 -10.60
N LEU A 43 15.97 9.08 -10.72
CA LEU A 43 16.81 10.07 -10.04
C LEU A 43 17.05 11.29 -10.92
N ASP A 44 16.55 12.43 -10.50
CA ASP A 44 16.95 13.75 -11.01
C ASP A 44 17.85 14.40 -9.97
N THR A 45 19.15 14.13 -10.09
CA THR A 45 20.16 14.63 -9.15
C THR A 45 20.34 16.14 -9.21
N GLN A 46 20.06 16.76 -10.35
CA GLN A 46 20.15 18.20 -10.54
C GLN A 46 19.07 18.94 -9.73
N ASN A 47 17.83 18.45 -9.81
CA ASN A 47 16.69 19.05 -9.10
C ASN A 47 16.41 18.40 -7.74
N LYS A 48 17.18 17.37 -7.35
CA LYS A 48 17.02 16.60 -6.11
C LYS A 48 15.61 15.99 -5.99
N ILE A 49 15.12 15.44 -7.08
CA ILE A 49 13.79 14.82 -7.17
C ILE A 49 13.92 13.33 -7.42
N ILE A 50 13.08 12.55 -6.73
CA ILE A 50 12.86 11.14 -7.04
C ILE A 50 11.55 11.04 -7.84
N GLY A 51 11.65 10.61 -9.08
CA GLY A 51 10.51 10.34 -9.94
C GLY A 51 9.65 9.19 -9.42
N GLN A 52 8.52 8.98 -10.05
CA GLN A 52 7.55 7.99 -9.58
C GLN A 52 7.24 6.97 -10.67
N SER A 53 7.24 5.70 -10.29
CA SER A 53 6.77 4.59 -11.10
C SER A 53 5.69 3.80 -10.34
N THR A 54 4.85 3.08 -11.05
CA THR A 54 3.81 2.23 -10.46
C THR A 54 4.19 0.75 -10.38
N HIS A 55 5.40 0.37 -10.80
CA HIS A 55 5.87 -1.01 -10.72
C HIS A 55 5.83 -1.50 -9.26
N GLY A 56 5.29 -2.68 -9.05
CA GLY A 56 5.08 -3.28 -7.74
C GLY A 56 3.87 -2.76 -6.94
N LEU A 57 3.26 -1.62 -7.32
CA LEU A 57 2.13 -1.06 -6.57
C LEU A 57 0.87 -1.94 -6.69
N THR A 58 0.56 -2.43 -7.89
CA THR A 58 -0.55 -3.36 -8.13
C THR A 58 -0.33 -4.69 -7.43
N LEU A 59 0.91 -5.15 -7.40
CA LEU A 59 1.31 -6.34 -6.67
C LEU A 59 1.06 -6.19 -5.16
N ALA A 60 1.51 -5.11 -4.53
CA ALA A 60 1.23 -4.86 -3.11
C ALA A 60 -0.27 -4.85 -2.82
N TRP A 61 -1.07 -4.20 -3.67
CA TRP A 61 -2.53 -4.17 -3.54
C TRP A 61 -3.20 -5.54 -3.66
N SER A 62 -2.61 -6.51 -4.38
CA SER A 62 -3.16 -7.86 -4.50
C SER A 62 -3.13 -8.67 -3.19
N TYR A 63 -2.40 -8.21 -2.19
CA TYR A 63 -2.36 -8.76 -0.84
C TYR A 63 -3.24 -8.01 0.17
N MET A 64 -3.83 -6.87 -0.23
CA MET A 64 -4.48 -5.92 0.67
C MET A 64 -5.94 -5.66 0.27
N HIS A 65 -6.73 -6.72 0.11
CA HIS A 65 -8.14 -6.61 -0.31
C HIS A 65 -8.99 -5.78 0.66
N HIS A 66 -8.70 -5.84 1.97
CA HIS A 66 -9.40 -5.04 2.98
C HIS A 66 -9.27 -3.53 2.75
N ALA A 67 -8.20 -3.08 2.08
CA ALA A 67 -7.97 -1.66 1.81
C ALA A 67 -9.09 -0.98 0.99
N TRP A 68 -9.87 -1.77 0.23
CA TRP A 68 -11.02 -1.26 -0.53
C TRP A 68 -12.20 -0.85 0.35
N SER A 69 -12.20 -1.29 1.61
CA SER A 69 -13.23 -0.98 2.62
C SER A 69 -12.78 -0.02 3.71
N ILE A 70 -11.51 0.48 3.64
CA ILE A 70 -10.99 1.41 4.65
C ILE A 70 -11.57 2.80 4.45
N LYS A 71 -12.08 3.36 5.54
CA LYS A 71 -12.72 4.67 5.56
C LYS A 71 -11.70 5.81 5.60
N CYS A 72 -11.82 6.76 4.68
CA CYS A 72 -11.02 7.98 4.63
C CYS A 72 -11.93 9.18 4.92
N GLY A 73 -11.91 9.69 6.13
CA GLY A 73 -12.74 10.80 6.56
C GLY A 73 -14.24 10.54 6.30
N LYS A 74 -14.91 11.48 5.62
CA LYS A 74 -16.34 11.39 5.29
C LYS A 74 -16.62 10.81 3.91
N MET A 75 -15.60 10.46 3.15
CA MET A 75 -15.75 9.97 1.78
C MET A 75 -16.25 8.52 1.78
N LYS A 76 -16.93 8.13 0.70
CA LYS A 76 -17.32 6.72 0.51
C LYS A 76 -16.09 5.87 0.19
N THR A 77 -16.08 4.65 0.69
CA THR A 77 -15.07 3.65 0.27
C THR A 77 -15.40 3.11 -1.12
N PRO A 78 -14.42 2.57 -1.86
CA PRO A 78 -14.70 1.90 -3.11
C PRO A 78 -15.72 0.74 -2.96
N MET A 79 -15.71 0.04 -1.83
CA MET A 79 -16.68 -1.02 -1.56
C MET A 79 -18.09 -0.46 -1.34
N GLU A 80 -18.24 0.66 -0.61
CA GLU A 80 -19.54 1.33 -0.46
C GLU A 80 -20.10 1.81 -1.81
N ILE A 81 -19.25 2.22 -2.76
CA ILE A 81 -19.69 2.56 -4.12
C ILE A 81 -20.13 1.31 -4.90
N TRP A 82 -19.41 0.20 -4.74
CA TRP A 82 -19.77 -1.06 -5.37
C TRP A 82 -21.12 -1.58 -4.90
N GLU A 83 -21.47 -1.42 -3.62
CA GLU A 83 -22.76 -1.83 -3.06
C GLU A 83 -23.91 -0.87 -3.38
N ASP A 84 -23.62 0.39 -3.68
CA ASP A 84 -24.59 1.42 -4.02
C ASP A 84 -24.87 1.41 -5.53
N GLU A 85 -25.98 0.76 -5.94
CA GLU A 85 -26.31 0.59 -7.36
C GLU A 85 -26.48 1.92 -8.10
N GLU A 86 -27.00 2.96 -7.45
CA GLU A 86 -27.19 4.27 -8.09
C GLU A 86 -25.85 4.94 -8.40
N HIS A 87 -24.91 4.88 -7.46
CA HIS A 87 -23.56 5.42 -7.66
C HIS A 87 -22.78 4.59 -8.69
N LEU A 88 -22.92 3.27 -8.63
CA LEU A 88 -22.27 2.35 -9.56
C LEU A 88 -22.78 2.60 -11.00
N GLU A 89 -24.10 2.75 -11.19
CA GLU A 89 -24.69 3.07 -12.48
C GLU A 89 -24.18 4.40 -13.04
N LYS A 90 -24.14 5.43 -12.20
CA LYS A 90 -23.59 6.75 -12.60
C LYS A 90 -22.10 6.63 -13.01
N GLY A 91 -21.31 5.88 -12.27
CA GLY A 91 -19.90 5.65 -12.56
C GLY A 91 -19.69 4.92 -13.88
N ILE A 92 -20.42 3.82 -14.11
CA ILE A 92 -20.34 3.05 -15.35
C ILE A 92 -20.79 3.88 -16.54
N ASN A 93 -21.85 4.70 -16.42
CA ASN A 93 -22.27 5.60 -17.46
C ASN A 93 -21.16 6.59 -17.86
N LYS A 94 -20.30 7.02 -16.94
CA LYS A 94 -19.13 7.86 -17.26
C LYS A 94 -18.08 7.13 -18.10
N ILE A 95 -17.92 5.83 -17.89
CA ILE A 95 -17.05 4.99 -18.73
C ILE A 95 -17.68 4.84 -20.12
N LEU A 96 -18.97 4.50 -20.20
CA LEU A 96 -19.67 4.27 -21.47
C LEU A 96 -19.72 5.52 -22.34
N THR A 97 -19.88 6.68 -21.73
CA THR A 97 -19.93 7.97 -22.44
C THR A 97 -18.55 8.58 -22.71
N GLY A 98 -17.53 8.16 -21.97
CA GLY A 98 -16.19 8.78 -22.04
C GLY A 98 -16.11 10.15 -21.38
N THR A 99 -17.05 10.48 -20.48
CA THR A 99 -17.13 11.82 -19.89
C THR A 99 -16.01 12.10 -18.86
N PHE A 100 -15.54 11.06 -18.15
CA PHE A 100 -14.50 11.19 -17.10
C PHE A 100 -13.39 10.15 -17.25
N PHE A 101 -13.71 9.07 -17.92
CA PHE A 101 -12.79 7.94 -18.18
C PHE A 101 -12.66 7.74 -19.70
N THR A 102 -11.71 6.92 -20.13
CA THR A 102 -11.64 6.48 -21.51
C THR A 102 -12.94 5.79 -21.89
N LYS A 103 -13.57 6.21 -22.99
CA LYS A 103 -14.81 5.62 -23.48
C LYS A 103 -14.63 4.12 -23.77
N ARG A 104 -15.55 3.31 -23.26
CA ARG A 104 -15.61 1.86 -23.51
C ARG A 104 -17.00 1.47 -23.99
N GLU A 105 -17.05 0.42 -24.80
CA GLU A 105 -18.27 -0.35 -25.03
C GLU A 105 -18.51 -1.27 -23.82
N ALA A 106 -19.76 -1.59 -23.49
CA ALA A 106 -20.14 -2.34 -22.31
C ALA A 106 -19.32 -3.64 -22.12
N HIS A 107 -19.19 -4.42 -23.20
CA HIS A 107 -18.46 -5.71 -23.16
C HIS A 107 -16.93 -5.58 -23.15
N LYS A 108 -16.39 -4.37 -23.30
CA LYS A 108 -14.95 -4.05 -23.28
C LYS A 108 -14.50 -3.39 -21.96
N ILE A 109 -15.40 -3.20 -21.00
CA ILE A 109 -15.04 -2.68 -19.69
C ILE A 109 -14.18 -3.70 -18.96
N THR A 110 -12.95 -3.29 -18.62
CA THR A 110 -11.97 -4.14 -17.95
C THR A 110 -12.00 -3.93 -16.43
N ASP A 111 -11.36 -4.87 -15.68
CA ASP A 111 -11.12 -4.70 -14.25
C ASP A 111 -10.38 -3.39 -13.93
N SER A 112 -9.46 -2.99 -14.78
CA SER A 112 -8.73 -1.72 -14.62
C SER A 112 -9.65 -0.51 -14.74
N ASP A 113 -10.59 -0.52 -15.69
CA ASP A 113 -11.57 0.55 -15.85
C ASP A 113 -12.49 0.62 -14.62
N MET A 114 -12.97 -0.55 -14.12
CA MET A 114 -13.80 -0.61 -12.92
C MET A 114 -13.06 -0.15 -11.67
N ARG A 115 -11.82 -0.61 -11.44
CA ARG A 115 -10.97 -0.11 -10.34
C ARG A 115 -10.74 1.39 -10.41
N ALA A 116 -10.46 1.91 -11.60
CA ALA A 116 -10.25 3.34 -11.80
C ALA A 116 -11.52 4.15 -11.47
N MET A 117 -12.68 3.65 -11.88
CA MET A 117 -13.99 4.24 -11.58
C MET A 117 -14.27 4.20 -10.07
N LEU A 118 -14.17 3.05 -9.42
CA LEU A 118 -14.42 2.89 -7.98
C LEU A 118 -13.51 3.77 -7.11
N ARG A 119 -12.30 4.07 -7.55
CA ARG A 119 -11.30 4.86 -6.79
C ARG A 119 -11.41 6.35 -7.00
N ARG A 120 -11.95 6.82 -8.11
CA ARG A 120 -11.85 8.23 -8.53
C ARG A 120 -13.18 8.93 -8.73
N TYR A 121 -14.27 8.17 -8.84
CA TYR A 121 -15.58 8.76 -9.16
C TYR A 121 -16.48 8.88 -7.93
N SER A 122 -17.29 9.92 -7.90
CA SER A 122 -18.39 10.12 -6.92
C SER A 122 -17.98 10.33 -5.48
N GLY A 123 -16.91 11.09 -5.24
CA GLY A 123 -16.54 11.42 -3.86
C GLY A 123 -16.01 10.22 -3.09
N THR A 124 -15.42 9.26 -3.79
CA THR A 124 -14.69 8.15 -3.22
C THR A 124 -13.29 8.57 -2.82
N GLN A 125 -12.83 8.10 -1.70
CA GLN A 125 -11.42 8.15 -1.34
C GLN A 125 -10.97 6.76 -0.89
N MET A 126 -9.89 6.30 -1.48
CA MET A 126 -9.19 5.08 -1.08
C MET A 126 -7.91 5.48 -0.36
N VAL A 127 -7.53 4.68 0.63
CA VAL A 127 -6.21 4.80 1.28
C VAL A 127 -5.08 4.76 0.25
N SER A 128 -3.99 5.44 0.57
CA SER A 128 -2.79 5.45 -0.28
C SER A 128 -1.84 4.32 0.09
N ASN A 129 -0.99 3.93 -0.87
CA ASN A 129 0.13 3.03 -0.61
C ASN A 129 1.40 3.66 -1.16
N PHE A 130 2.49 3.57 -0.41
CA PHE A 130 3.78 4.07 -0.87
C PHE A 130 4.27 3.27 -2.08
N ARG A 131 4.90 3.93 -3.05
CA ARG A 131 5.36 3.26 -4.27
C ARG A 131 6.60 2.41 -4.01
N PRO A 132 6.58 1.10 -4.30
CA PRO A 132 7.71 0.20 -4.06
C PRO A 132 9.00 0.66 -4.73
N THR A 133 8.92 1.19 -5.96
CA THR A 133 10.11 1.71 -6.66
C THR A 133 10.72 2.92 -5.97
N ALA A 134 9.92 3.84 -5.44
CA ALA A 134 10.42 4.99 -4.72
C ALA A 134 11.06 4.57 -3.38
N ALA A 135 10.44 3.62 -2.66
CA ALA A 135 11.03 3.06 -1.45
C ALA A 135 12.38 2.38 -1.73
N ALA A 136 12.42 1.51 -2.77
CA ALA A 136 13.65 0.84 -3.17
C ALA A 136 14.75 1.83 -3.55
N THR A 137 14.42 2.90 -4.28
CA THR A 137 15.37 3.97 -4.64
C THR A 137 15.92 4.68 -3.40
N LEU A 138 15.07 4.98 -2.40
CA LEU A 138 15.53 5.56 -1.13
C LEU A 138 16.47 4.60 -0.38
N TYR A 139 16.16 3.30 -0.36
CA TYR A 139 17.02 2.31 0.27
C TYR A 139 18.35 2.14 -0.49
N ASP A 140 18.36 2.22 -1.83
CA ASP A 140 19.59 2.23 -2.62
C ASP A 140 20.49 3.45 -2.31
N ILE A 141 19.90 4.60 -1.97
CA ILE A 141 20.65 5.83 -1.69
C ILE A 141 21.18 5.88 -0.24
N PHE A 142 20.35 5.47 0.73
CA PHE A 142 20.60 5.76 2.14
C PHE A 142 21.05 4.54 2.94
N VAL A 143 20.99 3.33 2.41
CA VAL A 143 21.41 2.11 3.09
C VAL A 143 22.69 1.59 2.45
N ASP A 144 23.76 1.54 3.25
CA ASP A 144 25.01 0.93 2.81
C ASP A 144 24.88 -0.61 2.86
N LYS A 145 24.88 -1.21 1.68
CA LYS A 145 24.72 -2.65 1.51
C LYS A 145 26.04 -3.42 1.55
N ASP A 146 27.14 -2.70 1.33
CA ASP A 146 28.49 -3.26 1.18
C ASP A 146 29.32 -3.12 2.46
N SER A 147 28.91 -2.20 3.35
CA SER A 147 29.53 -1.98 4.65
C SER A 147 28.48 -2.04 5.76
N PRO A 148 27.96 -3.23 6.07
CA PRO A 148 26.97 -3.39 7.12
C PRO A 148 27.55 -2.99 8.47
N LEU A 149 26.70 -2.45 9.37
CA LEU A 149 27.07 -2.19 10.75
C LEU A 149 27.61 -3.47 11.38
N GLU A 150 28.58 -3.32 12.29
CA GLU A 150 29.26 -4.45 12.93
C GLU A 150 28.25 -5.44 13.52
N GLY A 151 28.29 -6.70 13.01
CA GLY A 151 27.36 -7.76 13.42
C GLY A 151 26.12 -7.93 12.54
N THR A 152 25.98 -7.16 11.45
CA THR A 152 24.88 -7.35 10.48
C THR A 152 25.42 -7.73 9.09
N GLU A 153 24.73 -8.62 8.38
CA GLU A 153 25.15 -9.05 7.04
C GLU A 153 24.67 -8.13 5.92
N ALA A 154 23.88 -7.09 6.23
CA ALA A 154 23.36 -6.10 5.28
C ALA A 154 22.77 -4.92 6.04
N GLY A 155 22.66 -3.77 5.38
CA GLY A 155 21.99 -2.60 5.93
C GLY A 155 20.54 -2.88 6.31
N THR A 156 20.12 -2.34 7.45
CA THR A 156 18.81 -2.58 8.07
C THR A 156 17.96 -1.33 8.08
N VAL A 157 16.73 -1.46 7.60
CA VAL A 157 15.71 -0.39 7.59
C VAL A 157 14.66 -0.68 8.65
N TRP A 158 14.25 0.34 9.41
CA TRP A 158 13.06 0.30 10.23
C TRP A 158 11.94 1.14 9.62
N ASP A 159 10.75 0.52 9.49
CA ASP A 159 9.50 1.16 9.07
C ASP A 159 8.48 1.11 10.21
N PRO A 160 8.35 2.19 10.99
CA PRO A 160 7.44 2.27 12.12
C PRO A 160 5.94 2.10 11.79
N SER A 161 5.56 2.18 10.53
CA SER A 161 4.15 2.04 10.11
C SER A 161 4.10 1.40 8.73
N MET A 162 4.22 0.06 8.67
CA MET A 162 4.42 -0.71 7.42
C MET A 162 3.34 -0.43 6.36
N GLY A 163 2.10 -0.22 6.79
CA GLY A 163 0.96 0.02 5.92
C GLY A 163 0.77 -1.09 4.88
N TYR A 164 0.39 -0.73 3.67
CA TYR A 164 -0.07 -1.70 2.65
C TYR A 164 1.05 -2.35 1.82
N GLY A 165 2.25 -2.50 2.39
CA GLY A 165 3.32 -3.33 1.84
C GLY A 165 4.18 -2.68 0.75
N GLY A 166 3.94 -1.43 0.37
CA GLY A 166 4.74 -0.75 -0.65
C GLY A 166 6.21 -0.60 -0.24
N ARG A 167 6.48 -0.25 1.02
CA ARG A 167 7.84 -0.10 1.55
C ARG A 167 8.52 -1.44 1.80
N LEU A 168 7.79 -2.46 2.27
CA LEU A 168 8.30 -3.84 2.36
C LEU A 168 8.70 -4.40 0.99
N MET A 169 7.84 -4.24 -0.03
CA MET A 169 8.17 -4.62 -1.41
C MET A 169 9.41 -3.88 -1.92
N GLY A 170 9.54 -2.61 -1.57
CA GLY A 170 10.73 -1.81 -1.87
C GLY A 170 11.99 -2.36 -1.21
N ALA A 171 11.92 -2.76 0.06
CA ALA A 171 13.04 -3.35 0.80
C ALA A 171 13.47 -4.70 0.19
N ILE A 172 12.50 -5.54 -0.18
CA ILE A 172 12.78 -6.80 -0.88
C ILE A 172 13.45 -6.53 -2.23
N ALA A 173 12.92 -5.59 -3.03
CA ALA A 173 13.50 -5.24 -4.34
C ALA A 173 14.89 -4.60 -4.23
N ALA A 174 15.17 -3.89 -3.15
CA ALA A 174 16.48 -3.31 -2.87
C ALA A 174 17.47 -4.30 -2.24
N GLY A 175 17.00 -5.42 -1.69
CA GLY A 175 17.84 -6.43 -1.04
C GLY A 175 18.43 -5.97 0.29
N VAL A 176 17.65 -5.21 1.10
CA VAL A 176 18.03 -4.76 2.44
C VAL A 176 17.27 -5.57 3.51
N ASN A 177 17.78 -5.62 4.74
CA ASN A 177 17.04 -6.11 5.89
C ASN A 177 15.95 -5.10 6.27
N TYR A 178 14.85 -5.60 6.82
CA TYR A 178 13.69 -4.78 7.11
C TYR A 178 13.07 -5.18 8.44
N ILE A 179 12.83 -4.19 9.27
CA ILE A 179 12.03 -4.31 10.49
C ILE A 179 10.81 -3.42 10.27
N GLY A 180 9.62 -3.93 10.55
CA GLY A 180 8.41 -3.13 10.41
C GLY A 180 7.39 -3.42 11.50
N THR A 181 6.62 -2.39 11.87
CA THR A 181 5.53 -2.48 12.83
C THR A 181 4.21 -2.04 12.20
N ASP A 182 3.13 -2.75 12.45
CA ASP A 182 1.77 -2.37 12.08
C ASP A 182 0.76 -3.13 12.96
N PRO A 183 -0.18 -2.46 13.66
CA PRO A 183 -1.15 -3.14 14.53
C PRO A 183 -2.34 -3.73 13.76
N CYS A 184 -2.60 -3.32 12.52
CA CYS A 184 -3.76 -3.72 11.74
C CYS A 184 -3.68 -5.21 11.35
N VAL A 185 -4.58 -6.03 11.87
CA VAL A 185 -4.57 -7.49 11.68
C VAL A 185 -4.62 -7.90 10.21
N PRO A 186 -5.56 -7.43 9.37
CA PRO A 186 -5.59 -7.82 7.97
C PRO A 186 -4.40 -7.28 7.15
N THR A 187 -3.87 -6.10 7.50
CA THR A 187 -2.65 -5.56 6.90
C THR A 187 -1.46 -6.44 7.22
N TYR A 188 -1.27 -6.77 8.49
CA TYR A 188 -0.19 -7.64 8.95
C TYR A 188 -0.21 -9.01 8.24
N ALA A 189 -1.38 -9.63 8.13
CA ALA A 189 -1.53 -10.91 7.41
C ALA A 189 -1.15 -10.81 5.92
N GLY A 190 -1.45 -9.68 5.27
CA GLY A 190 -1.01 -9.42 3.90
C GLY A 190 0.50 -9.23 3.79
N LEU A 191 1.11 -8.55 4.76
CA LEU A 191 2.57 -8.34 4.82
C LEU A 191 3.33 -9.64 5.02
N GLU A 192 2.84 -10.54 5.88
CA GLU A 192 3.43 -11.87 6.05
C GLU A 192 3.44 -12.65 4.74
N LYS A 193 2.33 -12.65 4.00
CA LYS A 193 2.27 -13.30 2.68
C LYS A 193 3.25 -12.70 1.69
N ILE A 194 3.43 -11.36 1.66
CA ILE A 194 4.44 -10.70 0.82
C ILE A 194 5.85 -11.19 1.18
N ARG A 195 6.18 -11.21 2.47
CA ARG A 195 7.46 -11.71 2.98
C ARG A 195 7.70 -13.17 2.56
N ASP A 196 6.70 -14.02 2.77
CA ASP A 196 6.81 -15.46 2.52
C ASP A 196 6.91 -15.77 1.02
N ASP A 197 6.26 -14.97 0.18
CA ASP A 197 6.31 -15.13 -1.27
C ASP A 197 7.61 -14.62 -1.90
N TYR A 198 8.18 -13.51 -1.40
CA TYR A 198 9.24 -12.78 -2.08
C TYR A 198 10.46 -12.44 -1.23
N GLY A 199 10.44 -12.69 0.06
CA GLY A 199 11.58 -12.44 0.94
C GLY A 199 12.81 -13.26 0.53
N HIS A 200 13.97 -12.62 0.44
CA HIS A 200 15.22 -13.31 0.12
C HIS A 200 15.69 -14.16 1.29
N LYS A 201 16.16 -15.38 1.03
CA LYS A 201 16.60 -16.33 2.06
C LYS A 201 17.78 -15.84 2.92
N HIS A 202 18.56 -14.90 2.38
CA HIS A 202 19.76 -14.36 3.04
C HIS A 202 19.53 -12.95 3.63
N LYS A 203 18.26 -12.53 3.77
CA LYS A 203 17.89 -11.27 4.36
C LYS A 203 16.87 -11.47 5.47
N SER A 204 16.86 -10.56 6.43
CA SER A 204 15.91 -10.58 7.53
C SER A 204 14.73 -9.63 7.25
N TYR A 205 13.52 -10.14 7.41
CA TYR A 205 12.28 -9.35 7.31
C TYR A 205 11.47 -9.60 8.58
N THR A 206 11.74 -8.80 9.61
CA THR A 206 11.05 -8.87 10.89
C THR A 206 9.80 -8.02 10.86
N LEU A 207 8.64 -8.67 10.91
CA LEU A 207 7.33 -8.01 10.92
C LEU A 207 6.72 -8.18 12.31
N LEU A 208 6.29 -7.07 12.91
CA LEU A 208 5.76 -7.02 14.27
C LEU A 208 4.34 -6.47 14.26
N LYS A 209 3.39 -7.25 14.79
CA LYS A 209 1.99 -6.85 14.88
C LYS A 209 1.75 -6.02 16.15
N GLN A 210 2.22 -4.78 16.14
CA GLN A 210 2.10 -3.85 17.26
C GLN A 210 2.25 -2.39 16.80
N GLY A 211 1.88 -1.46 17.66
CA GLY A 211 2.19 -0.04 17.45
C GLY A 211 3.68 0.25 17.63
N SER A 212 4.21 1.14 16.82
CA SER A 212 5.65 1.50 16.83
C SER A 212 6.10 2.19 18.12
N GLU A 213 5.20 2.81 18.85
CA GLU A 213 5.48 3.47 20.14
C GLU A 213 5.89 2.49 21.24
N THR A 214 5.68 1.18 21.01
CA THR A 214 6.05 0.10 21.96
C THR A 214 7.26 -0.71 21.50
N PHE A 215 7.80 -0.43 20.33
CA PHE A 215 8.98 -1.12 19.80
C PHE A 215 10.21 -0.23 19.91
N VAL A 216 11.27 -0.77 20.49
CA VAL A 216 12.58 -0.15 20.57
C VAL A 216 13.58 -1.04 19.83
N PRO A 217 14.14 -0.60 18.69
CA PRO A 217 15.19 -1.36 18.01
C PRO A 217 16.46 -1.43 18.85
N ASP A 218 17.29 -2.42 18.59
CA ASP A 218 18.59 -2.51 19.25
C ASP A 218 19.45 -1.31 18.91
N MET A 219 20.23 -0.84 19.88
CA MET A 219 21.09 0.34 19.71
C MET A 219 22.10 0.09 18.58
N ASN A 220 22.22 1.07 17.68
CA ASN A 220 23.12 1.03 16.52
C ASN A 220 22.82 -0.13 15.51
N SER A 221 21.59 -0.66 15.50
CA SER A 221 21.21 -1.73 14.58
C SER A 221 20.58 -1.26 13.26
N LEU A 222 20.34 0.03 13.10
CA LEU A 222 19.62 0.61 11.97
C LEU A 222 20.52 1.52 11.14
N ASP A 223 20.46 1.36 9.82
CA ASP A 223 21.07 2.27 8.85
C ASP A 223 20.08 3.37 8.43
N PHE A 224 18.78 3.07 8.39
CA PHE A 224 17.78 4.00 7.91
C PHE A 224 16.42 3.77 8.56
N VAL A 225 15.78 4.86 8.96
CA VAL A 225 14.38 4.84 9.42
C VAL A 225 13.52 5.56 8.40
N PHE A 226 12.52 4.89 7.88
CA PHE A 226 11.65 5.45 6.85
C PHE A 226 10.21 5.00 6.98
N THR A 227 9.31 5.94 7.22
CA THR A 227 7.90 5.64 7.43
C THR A 227 6.97 6.71 6.87
N SER A 228 5.70 6.37 6.81
CA SER A 228 4.56 7.27 6.61
C SER A 228 3.59 7.00 7.76
N PRO A 229 3.66 7.76 8.85
CA PRO A 229 2.85 7.51 10.03
C PRO A 229 1.35 7.71 9.73
N PRO A 230 0.45 7.05 10.46
CA PRO A 230 -0.98 7.25 10.30
C PRO A 230 -1.36 8.72 10.54
N TYR A 231 -2.37 9.19 9.81
CA TYR A 231 -2.86 10.56 9.95
C TYR A 231 -4.05 10.57 10.90
N LEU A 232 -3.88 11.16 12.08
CA LEU A 232 -4.92 11.23 13.10
C LEU A 232 -6.22 11.83 12.54
N GLY A 233 -7.33 11.07 12.70
CA GLY A 233 -8.67 11.51 12.28
C GLY A 233 -8.91 11.50 10.77
N HIS A 234 -7.97 11.03 9.94
CA HIS A 234 -8.10 11.03 8.49
C HIS A 234 -8.47 9.66 7.93
N GLU A 235 -7.84 8.60 8.41
CA GLU A 235 -8.05 7.23 7.94
C GLU A 235 -8.29 6.29 9.14
N GLN A 236 -9.28 5.42 9.01
CA GLN A 236 -9.62 4.42 10.02
C GLN A 236 -9.21 3.05 9.51
N TYR A 237 -7.98 2.66 9.81
CA TYR A 237 -7.34 1.45 9.27
C TYR A 237 -7.90 0.14 9.84
N GLY A 238 -8.56 0.17 11.00
CA GLY A 238 -9.16 -0.97 11.66
C GLY A 238 -9.74 -0.61 13.02
N ASP A 239 -10.35 -1.59 13.68
CA ASP A 239 -10.99 -1.43 14.99
C ASP A 239 -10.12 -1.94 16.15
N GLU A 240 -8.89 -2.38 15.86
CA GLU A 240 -7.97 -2.90 16.87
C GLU A 240 -7.63 -1.82 17.92
N GLU A 241 -7.59 -2.22 19.20
CA GLU A 241 -7.25 -1.33 20.33
C GLU A 241 -5.84 -0.73 20.18
N GLU A 242 -4.94 -1.45 19.53
CA GLU A 242 -3.57 -1.03 19.26
C GLU A 242 -3.41 0.01 18.14
N GLN A 243 -4.49 0.33 17.40
CA GLN A 243 -4.47 1.43 16.45
C GLN A 243 -4.21 2.74 17.18
N SER A 244 -3.26 3.55 16.66
CA SER A 244 -2.82 4.77 17.35
C SER A 244 -3.96 5.76 17.63
N PHE A 245 -4.96 5.84 16.76
CA PHE A 245 -6.13 6.71 16.95
C PHE A 245 -7.15 6.15 17.96
N ASN A 246 -7.22 4.82 18.16
CA ASN A 246 -8.05 4.20 19.20
C ASN A 246 -7.38 4.32 20.58
N LYS A 247 -6.08 4.05 20.62
CA LYS A 247 -5.26 4.11 21.83
C LYS A 247 -5.06 5.54 22.34
N PHE A 248 -4.94 6.50 21.43
CA PHE A 248 -4.69 7.91 21.69
C PHE A 248 -5.67 8.80 20.92
N PRO A 249 -6.94 8.87 21.35
CA PRO A 249 -8.01 9.50 20.55
C PRO A 249 -7.95 11.04 20.50
N GLN A 250 -7.19 11.67 21.40
CA GLN A 250 -7.02 13.12 21.41
C GLN A 250 -5.69 13.52 20.74
N GLN A 251 -5.66 14.65 20.05
CA GLN A 251 -4.50 15.10 19.28
C GLN A 251 -3.21 15.17 20.14
N ASP A 252 -3.29 15.73 21.34
CA ASP A 252 -2.12 15.82 22.22
C ASP A 252 -1.69 14.45 22.74
N GLN A 253 -2.62 13.57 23.07
CA GLN A 253 -2.33 12.20 23.48
C GLN A 253 -1.67 11.42 22.33
N TRP A 254 -2.18 11.58 21.11
CA TRP A 254 -1.61 10.93 19.92
C TRP A 254 -0.20 11.44 19.64
N ARG A 255 0.01 12.76 19.72
CA ARG A 255 1.33 13.34 19.53
C ARG A 255 2.33 12.82 20.56
N GLU A 256 1.99 12.88 21.85
CA GLU A 256 2.90 12.49 22.95
C GLU A 256 3.02 10.95 23.07
N GLY A 257 1.91 10.23 23.02
CA GLY A 257 1.86 8.79 23.28
C GLY A 257 2.26 7.92 22.10
N PHE A 258 2.08 8.39 20.86
CA PHE A 258 2.42 7.66 19.66
C PHE A 258 3.59 8.30 18.90
N LEU A 259 3.40 9.51 18.36
CA LEU A 259 4.35 10.08 17.41
C LEU A 259 5.71 10.36 18.04
N LEU A 260 5.74 11.10 19.15
CA LEU A 260 7.00 11.44 19.82
C LEU A 260 7.69 10.20 20.39
N ARG A 261 6.94 9.24 20.93
CA ARG A 261 7.53 7.98 21.39
C ARG A 261 8.16 7.18 20.26
N THR A 262 7.48 7.07 19.12
CA THR A 262 8.05 6.42 17.92
C THR A 262 9.34 7.09 17.45
N ILE A 263 9.42 8.43 17.51
CA ILE A 263 10.62 9.18 17.11
C ILE A 263 11.77 9.01 18.13
N GLN A 264 11.43 8.83 19.40
CA GLN A 264 12.42 8.68 20.48
C GLN A 264 13.02 7.27 20.56
N ASN A 265 12.26 6.27 20.10
CA ASN A 265 12.68 4.87 20.05
C ASN A 265 13.71 4.63 18.94
#